data_d891c86e5387b102aaed9185e19d1931
#
_entry.id   d891c86e5387b102aaed9185e19d1931
#
_cell.length_a   1.000
_cell.length_b   1.000
_cell.length_c   1.000
_cell.angle_alpha   90.00
_cell.angle_beta   90.00
_cell.angle_gamma   90.00
#
_symmetry.space_group_name_H-M   'P 1'
#
loop_
_entity.id
_entity.type
_entity.pdbx_description
1 polymer ?
#
loop_
_entity_poly.entity_id
_entity_poly.type
_entity_poly.pdbx_seq_one_letter_code
_entity_poly.pdbx_strand_id
1 'polypeptide(L)'
;LAYDGLFNSFKNVFIYLVTIQTVISFYILSKVDNDLKYYIVFGGLILFACSVIGDKAVRQLPGIDLSRKMGDFIFFLGLVIENMAFSFALGHKQRMNYQDKVAFQQNFIAQLQKNEMLKDEINRDNEKRLIIENEKIKYLQEISNLKLSVLQSQMNPHFIFNALNSIKYYILESDTQNAVDYLTKFSKIIRTILLASKEKEFTLSQELQTLQLYVDIENLRFHNHIQFSINIAPEIDVDIVKLPPMVLQPFIENAIIHGVATVDDKKISVNVSVKDQAVEISISDNGIGREEAGKRKSIIKNKTKSLGTEIAAEMLKNYFNNEGYKLQYIDLYENDIPTGTKILISIPKTRYLRNKYA
;
A
#
# COMPACT_ATOMS: atom_id res chain seq x y z
N LEU A 1 -97.42 24.20 -28.70
CA LEU A 1 -97.77 23.38 -27.57
C LEU A 1 -96.99 22.05 -27.53
N ALA A 2 -96.84 21.28 -28.59
CA ALA A 2 -96.08 19.97 -28.60
C ALA A 2 -94.54 20.20 -28.49
N TYR A 3 -94.02 21.24 -29.15
CA TYR A 3 -92.59 21.60 -29.13
C TYR A 3 -92.17 22.11 -27.76
N ASP A 4 -93.03 22.85 -27.07
CA ASP A 4 -92.76 23.34 -25.71
C ASP A 4 -92.73 22.22 -24.65
N GLY A 5 -93.56 21.19 -24.80
CA GLY A 5 -93.58 20.03 -23.96
C GLY A 5 -92.29 19.18 -24.09
N LEU A 6 -91.85 18.99 -25.33
CA LEU A 6 -90.66 18.19 -25.62
C LEU A 6 -89.36 18.93 -25.12
N PHE A 7 -89.25 20.22 -25.30
CA PHE A 7 -88.19 21.05 -24.81
C PHE A 7 -88.09 21.06 -23.28
N ASN A 8 -89.23 21.17 -22.58
CA ASN A 8 -89.26 21.11 -21.11
C ASN A 8 -88.87 19.74 -20.59
N SER A 9 -89.28 18.66 -21.25
CA SER A 9 -88.86 17.29 -20.86
C SER A 9 -87.38 17.12 -21.05
N PHE A 10 -86.82 17.61 -22.19
CA PHE A 10 -85.39 17.54 -22.43
C PHE A 10 -84.58 18.38 -21.42
N LYS A 11 -84.99 19.57 -21.09
CA LYS A 11 -84.41 20.44 -20.07
C LYS A 11 -84.40 19.75 -18.69
N ASN A 12 -85.50 19.17 -18.28
CA ASN A 12 -85.58 18.45 -16.99
C ASN A 12 -84.64 17.25 -16.94
N VAL A 13 -84.58 16.40 -18.00
CA VAL A 13 -83.63 15.27 -18.10
C VAL A 13 -82.20 15.77 -18.02
N PHE A 14 -81.86 16.93 -18.72
CA PHE A 14 -80.54 17.49 -18.68
C PHE A 14 -80.18 17.99 -17.29
N ILE A 15 -81.03 18.66 -16.56
CA ILE A 15 -80.84 19.11 -15.18
C ILE A 15 -80.57 17.92 -14.26
N TYR A 16 -81.33 16.83 -14.39
CA TYR A 16 -81.06 15.59 -13.60
C TYR A 16 -79.71 15.00 -13.92
N LEU A 17 -79.31 14.91 -15.17
CA LEU A 17 -78.00 14.40 -15.58
C LEU A 17 -76.85 15.26 -15.02
N VAL A 18 -76.98 16.56 -15.13
CA VAL A 18 -75.98 17.52 -14.59
C VAL A 18 -75.90 17.38 -13.04
N THR A 19 -77.02 17.28 -12.37
CA THR A 19 -77.03 17.10 -10.91
C THR A 19 -76.33 15.80 -10.50
N ILE A 20 -76.63 14.68 -11.18
CA ILE A 20 -75.98 13.40 -10.93
C ILE A 20 -74.47 13.49 -11.20
N GLN A 21 -74.06 14.11 -12.31
CA GLN A 21 -72.67 14.31 -12.65
C GLN A 21 -71.95 15.17 -11.58
N THR A 22 -72.60 16.24 -11.12
CA THR A 22 -72.03 17.12 -10.06
C THR A 22 -71.82 16.35 -8.75
N VAL A 23 -72.77 15.53 -8.32
CA VAL A 23 -72.65 14.69 -7.13
C VAL A 23 -71.55 13.65 -7.26
N ILE A 24 -71.44 12.99 -8.41
CA ILE A 24 -70.37 12.01 -8.67
C ILE A 24 -69.00 12.72 -8.68
N SER A 25 -68.91 13.88 -9.36
CA SER A 25 -67.70 14.67 -9.40
C SER A 25 -67.27 15.13 -8.00
N PHE A 26 -68.21 15.57 -7.18
CA PHE A 26 -67.98 15.96 -5.78
C PHE A 26 -67.46 14.77 -4.94
N TYR A 27 -68.06 13.61 -5.10
CA TYR A 27 -67.60 12.38 -4.40
C TYR A 27 -66.20 11.96 -4.82
N ILE A 28 -65.90 12.00 -6.11
CA ILE A 28 -64.57 11.67 -6.62
C ILE A 28 -63.53 12.70 -6.09
N LEU A 29 -63.82 13.96 -6.15
CA LEU A 29 -62.96 15.04 -5.72
C LEU A 29 -62.72 15.09 -4.22
N SER A 30 -63.67 14.64 -3.40
CA SER A 30 -63.52 14.57 -1.96
C SER A 30 -62.42 13.56 -1.55
N LYS A 31 -62.08 12.62 -2.44
CA LYS A 31 -60.97 11.63 -2.23
C LYS A 31 -59.62 12.10 -2.81
N VAL A 32 -59.60 13.19 -3.54
CA VAL A 32 -58.34 13.71 -4.13
C VAL A 32 -57.81 14.82 -3.23
N ASP A 33 -56.62 14.63 -2.74
CA ASP A 33 -55.91 15.60 -1.88
C ASP A 33 -55.09 16.58 -2.74
N ASN A 34 -55.83 17.50 -3.41
CA ASN A 34 -55.21 18.51 -4.27
C ASN A 34 -56.09 19.78 -4.30
N ASP A 35 -55.46 20.97 -4.32
CA ASP A 35 -56.11 22.28 -4.37
C ASP A 35 -57.07 22.46 -5.56
N LEU A 36 -56.89 21.68 -6.61
CA LEU A 36 -57.78 21.61 -7.78
C LEU A 36 -59.23 21.30 -7.44
N LYS A 37 -59.48 20.52 -6.38
CA LYS A 37 -60.83 20.18 -5.90
C LYS A 37 -61.66 21.43 -5.65
N TYR A 38 -61.06 22.50 -5.11
CA TYR A 38 -61.80 23.72 -4.76
C TYR A 38 -62.36 24.43 -5.99
N TYR A 39 -61.64 24.50 -7.10
CA TYR A 39 -62.11 25.16 -8.34
C TYR A 39 -63.27 24.39 -8.97
N ILE A 40 -63.18 23.05 -8.97
CA ILE A 40 -64.20 22.20 -9.58
C ILE A 40 -65.45 22.18 -8.71
N VAL A 41 -65.29 22.08 -7.38
CA VAL A 41 -66.40 22.14 -6.41
C VAL A 41 -67.07 23.51 -6.48
N PHE A 42 -66.32 24.59 -6.54
CA PHE A 42 -66.88 25.96 -6.64
C PHE A 42 -67.67 26.16 -7.93
N GLY A 43 -67.15 25.73 -9.08
CA GLY A 43 -67.85 25.81 -10.36
C GLY A 43 -69.13 25.00 -10.34
N GLY A 44 -69.06 23.76 -9.85
CA GLY A 44 -70.26 22.89 -9.76
C GLY A 44 -71.33 23.43 -8.84
N LEU A 45 -70.94 24.00 -7.68
CA LEU A 45 -71.90 24.65 -6.76
C LEU A 45 -72.58 25.84 -7.38
N ILE A 46 -71.88 26.67 -8.13
CA ILE A 46 -72.44 27.84 -8.83
C ILE A 46 -73.43 27.33 -9.90
N LEU A 47 -73.04 26.34 -10.72
CA LEU A 47 -73.98 25.77 -11.72
C LEU A 47 -75.23 25.25 -11.09
N PHE A 48 -75.08 24.47 -9.98
CA PHE A 48 -76.22 23.94 -9.23
C PHE A 48 -77.13 25.07 -8.71
N ALA A 49 -76.53 26.09 -8.09
CA ALA A 49 -77.31 27.24 -7.61
C ALA A 49 -78.05 28.00 -8.74
N CYS A 50 -77.35 28.24 -9.86
CA CYS A 50 -77.97 28.88 -11.03
C CYS A 50 -79.06 28.03 -11.64
N SER A 51 -78.90 26.69 -11.65
CA SER A 51 -79.92 25.74 -12.11
C SER A 51 -81.20 25.85 -11.27
N VAL A 52 -81.02 25.79 -9.92
CA VAL A 52 -82.18 25.86 -9.01
C VAL A 52 -82.85 27.21 -9.05
N ILE A 53 -82.10 28.31 -9.06
CA ILE A 53 -82.65 29.65 -9.11
C ILE A 53 -83.31 29.89 -10.47
N GLY A 54 -82.72 29.48 -11.55
CA GLY A 54 -83.22 29.67 -12.91
C GLY A 54 -84.54 28.91 -13.18
N ASP A 55 -84.72 27.72 -12.57
CA ASP A 55 -85.91 26.95 -12.88
C ASP A 55 -87.07 27.12 -11.85
N LYS A 56 -86.83 27.22 -10.61
CA LYS A 56 -87.88 27.20 -9.57
C LYS A 56 -87.98 28.49 -8.73
N ALA A 57 -86.88 29.06 -8.23
CA ALA A 57 -86.95 30.17 -7.30
C ALA A 57 -87.45 31.45 -7.93
N VAL A 58 -87.05 31.74 -9.15
CA VAL A 58 -87.45 32.93 -9.88
C VAL A 58 -88.95 32.87 -10.30
N ARG A 59 -89.48 31.68 -10.48
CA ARG A 59 -90.94 31.50 -10.85
C ARG A 59 -91.86 31.54 -9.67
N GLN A 60 -91.35 31.34 -8.43
CA GLN A 60 -92.16 31.28 -7.23
C GLN A 60 -92.08 32.50 -6.32
N LEU A 61 -91.21 33.46 -6.62
CA LEU A 61 -91.16 34.71 -5.88
C LEU A 61 -92.37 35.64 -6.22
N PRO A 62 -93.22 35.96 -5.21
CA PRO A 62 -94.36 36.82 -5.49
C PRO A 62 -93.90 38.25 -5.85
N GLY A 63 -94.35 38.76 -6.99
CA GLY A 63 -94.08 40.15 -7.46
C GLY A 63 -92.93 40.28 -8.46
N ILE A 64 -92.28 39.21 -8.87
CA ILE A 64 -91.21 39.25 -9.90
C ILE A 64 -91.65 38.37 -11.10
N ASP A 65 -92.17 39.00 -12.13
CA ASP A 65 -92.49 38.31 -13.43
C ASP A 65 -91.19 38.16 -14.24
N LEU A 66 -90.39 37.23 -13.83
CA LEU A 66 -89.18 36.85 -14.57
C LEU A 66 -89.62 35.97 -15.76
N SER A 67 -89.44 36.47 -16.96
CA SER A 67 -89.74 35.71 -18.16
C SER A 67 -88.93 34.40 -18.21
N ARG A 68 -89.48 33.34 -18.81
CA ARG A 68 -88.80 32.06 -19.04
C ARG A 68 -87.40 32.25 -19.64
N LYS A 69 -87.21 33.29 -20.44
CA LYS A 69 -85.92 33.68 -21.05
C LYS A 69 -84.85 34.03 -19.97
N MET A 70 -85.24 34.65 -18.84
CA MET A 70 -84.35 35.06 -17.75
C MET A 70 -83.86 33.80 -16.95
N GLY A 71 -84.73 32.84 -16.77
CA GLY A 71 -84.34 31.56 -16.13
C GLY A 71 -83.30 30.76 -16.98
N ASP A 72 -83.53 30.73 -18.28
CA ASP A 72 -82.60 30.13 -19.23
C ASP A 72 -81.25 30.86 -19.27
N PHE A 73 -81.30 32.20 -19.23
CA PHE A 73 -80.06 33.00 -19.16
C PHE A 73 -79.23 32.73 -17.89
N ILE A 74 -79.84 32.63 -16.72
CA ILE A 74 -79.16 32.33 -15.42
C ILE A 74 -78.55 30.95 -15.49
N PHE A 75 -79.25 29.97 -16.07
CA PHE A 75 -78.71 28.63 -16.25
C PHE A 75 -77.47 28.61 -17.17
N PHE A 76 -77.52 29.24 -18.33
CA PHE A 76 -76.39 29.35 -19.22
C PHE A 76 -75.20 30.15 -18.64
N LEU A 77 -75.47 31.20 -17.83
CA LEU A 77 -74.42 31.92 -17.10
C LEU A 77 -73.68 30.97 -16.06
N GLY A 78 -74.44 30.16 -15.35
CA GLY A 78 -73.87 29.14 -14.48
C GLY A 78 -72.96 28.15 -15.18
N LEU A 79 -73.41 27.71 -16.41
CA LEU A 79 -72.63 26.80 -17.23
C LEU A 79 -71.35 27.43 -17.77
N VAL A 80 -71.36 28.70 -18.10
CA VAL A 80 -70.15 29.47 -18.50
C VAL A 80 -69.16 29.56 -17.32
N ILE A 81 -69.66 29.92 -16.15
CA ILE A 81 -68.79 30.02 -14.93
C ILE A 81 -68.20 28.69 -14.57
N GLU A 82 -68.95 27.56 -14.63
CA GLU A 82 -68.39 26.24 -14.40
C GLU A 82 -67.24 25.91 -15.38
N ASN A 83 -67.48 26.12 -16.68
CA ASN A 83 -66.46 25.89 -17.69
C ASN A 83 -65.20 26.76 -17.50
N MET A 84 -65.36 28.01 -17.07
CA MET A 84 -64.25 28.90 -16.71
C MET A 84 -63.49 28.33 -15.49
N ALA A 85 -64.21 27.95 -14.43
CA ALA A 85 -63.58 27.33 -13.24
C ALA A 85 -62.81 26.08 -13.60
N PHE A 86 -63.37 25.19 -14.44
CA PHE A 86 -62.70 23.98 -14.93
C PHE A 86 -61.42 24.33 -15.74
N SER A 87 -61.51 25.31 -16.63
CA SER A 87 -60.38 25.77 -17.44
C SER A 87 -59.24 26.34 -16.56
N PHE A 88 -59.59 27.12 -15.53
CA PHE A 88 -58.59 27.58 -14.54
C PHE A 88 -57.98 26.45 -13.78
N ALA A 89 -58.77 25.48 -13.33
CA ALA A 89 -58.27 24.28 -12.65
C ALA A 89 -57.30 23.50 -13.52
N LEU A 90 -57.65 23.26 -14.78
CA LEU A 90 -56.79 22.57 -15.73
C LEU A 90 -55.47 23.32 -15.98
N GLY A 91 -55.53 24.64 -16.19
CA GLY A 91 -54.38 25.52 -16.36
C GLY A 91 -53.44 25.49 -15.14
N HIS A 92 -54.02 25.53 -13.92
CA HIS A 92 -53.26 25.45 -12.70
C HIS A 92 -52.55 24.07 -12.57
N LYS A 93 -53.26 22.99 -12.87
CA LYS A 93 -52.68 21.61 -12.88
C LYS A 93 -51.54 21.50 -13.87
N GLN A 94 -51.72 22.05 -15.07
CA GLN A 94 -50.69 22.00 -16.11
C GLN A 94 -49.42 22.79 -15.68
N ARG A 95 -49.63 23.96 -15.05
CA ARG A 95 -48.53 24.76 -14.51
C ARG A 95 -47.77 24.02 -13.39
N MET A 96 -48.45 23.40 -12.44
CA MET A 96 -47.84 22.62 -11.39
C MET A 96 -47.01 21.43 -11.95
N ASN A 97 -47.64 20.64 -12.84
CA ASN A 97 -46.93 19.53 -13.51
C ASN A 97 -45.68 19.97 -14.29
N TYR A 98 -45.77 21.17 -14.89
CA TYR A 98 -44.63 21.74 -15.61
C TYR A 98 -43.49 22.11 -14.62
N GLN A 99 -43.84 22.79 -13.53
CA GLN A 99 -42.85 23.14 -12.47
C GLN A 99 -42.18 21.92 -11.89
N ASP A 100 -42.97 20.87 -11.53
CA ASP A 100 -42.45 19.62 -11.01
C ASP A 100 -41.48 18.91 -12.01
N LYS A 101 -41.86 18.92 -13.28
CA LYS A 101 -41.03 18.39 -14.36
C LYS A 101 -39.70 19.14 -14.50
N VAL A 102 -39.74 20.47 -14.44
CA VAL A 102 -38.54 21.31 -14.52
C VAL A 102 -37.66 21.09 -13.30
N ALA A 103 -38.24 21.05 -12.08
CA ALA A 103 -37.47 20.77 -10.85
C ALA A 103 -36.82 19.37 -10.88
N PHE A 104 -37.58 18.37 -11.37
CA PHE A 104 -37.02 17.00 -11.52
C PHE A 104 -35.86 17.00 -12.52
N GLN A 105 -35.99 17.66 -13.68
CA GLN A 105 -34.92 17.73 -14.66
C GLN A 105 -33.67 18.43 -14.11
N GLN A 106 -33.84 19.54 -13.38
CA GLN A 106 -32.71 20.24 -12.74
C GLN A 106 -31.98 19.37 -11.73
N ASN A 107 -32.74 18.69 -10.86
CA ASN A 107 -32.16 17.77 -9.87
C ASN A 107 -31.43 16.60 -10.56
N PHE A 108 -32.00 16.05 -11.62
CA PHE A 108 -31.37 14.97 -12.38
C PHE A 108 -30.04 15.40 -13.03
N ILE A 109 -30.04 16.61 -13.68
CA ILE A 109 -28.80 17.17 -14.25
C ILE A 109 -27.73 17.39 -13.16
N ALA A 110 -28.12 17.97 -12.02
CA ALA A 110 -27.19 18.18 -10.91
C ALA A 110 -26.61 16.87 -10.38
N GLN A 111 -27.43 15.80 -10.33
CA GLN A 111 -26.98 14.48 -9.92
C GLN A 111 -26.02 13.84 -10.93
N LEU A 112 -26.28 14.00 -12.22
CA LEU A 112 -25.36 13.55 -13.28
C LEU A 112 -24.00 14.26 -13.19
N GLN A 113 -23.99 15.59 -13.04
CA GLN A 113 -22.77 16.37 -12.89
C GLN A 113 -21.97 15.94 -11.66
N LYS A 114 -22.65 15.72 -10.52
CA LYS A 114 -22.01 15.21 -9.31
C LYS A 114 -21.38 13.83 -9.53
N ASN A 115 -22.07 12.94 -10.21
CA ASN A 115 -21.54 11.59 -10.51
C ASN A 115 -20.32 11.66 -11.44
N GLU A 116 -20.33 12.56 -12.42
CA GLU A 116 -19.18 12.77 -13.31
C GLU A 116 -17.97 13.30 -12.55
N MET A 117 -18.15 14.29 -11.67
CA MET A 117 -17.07 14.79 -10.80
C MET A 117 -16.49 13.71 -9.90
N LEU A 118 -17.34 12.88 -9.27
CA LEU A 118 -16.89 11.75 -8.44
C LEU A 118 -16.11 10.71 -9.24
N LYS A 119 -16.54 10.44 -10.47
CA LYS A 119 -15.85 9.52 -11.37
C LYS A 119 -14.44 10.04 -11.72
N ASP A 120 -14.33 11.32 -12.00
CA ASP A 120 -13.04 11.95 -12.29
C ASP A 120 -12.11 11.96 -11.08
N GLU A 121 -12.65 12.19 -9.88
CA GLU A 121 -11.88 12.09 -8.63
C GLU A 121 -11.37 10.69 -8.40
N ILE A 122 -12.22 9.67 -8.56
CA ILE A 122 -11.82 8.26 -8.44
C ILE A 122 -10.73 7.89 -9.45
N ASN A 123 -10.86 8.34 -10.70
CA ASN A 123 -9.88 8.07 -11.74
C ASN A 123 -8.51 8.70 -11.39
N ARG A 124 -8.48 9.95 -10.92
CA ARG A 124 -7.25 10.62 -10.47
C ARG A 124 -6.59 9.90 -9.29
N ASP A 125 -7.39 9.43 -8.34
CA ASP A 125 -6.86 8.67 -7.20
C ASP A 125 -6.30 7.30 -7.61
N ASN A 126 -6.95 6.63 -8.54
CA ASN A 126 -6.46 5.37 -9.10
C ASN A 126 -5.14 5.57 -9.87
N GLU A 127 -5.02 6.64 -10.65
CA GLU A 127 -3.76 6.98 -11.33
C GLU A 127 -2.62 7.22 -10.32
N LYS A 128 -2.87 7.98 -9.26
CA LYS A 128 -1.87 8.20 -8.19
C LYS A 128 -1.46 6.91 -7.52
N ARG A 129 -2.42 6.01 -7.22
CA ARG A 129 -2.13 4.70 -6.63
C ARG A 129 -1.27 3.84 -7.54
N LEU A 130 -1.56 3.82 -8.84
CA LEU A 130 -0.77 3.08 -9.82
C LEU A 130 0.67 3.60 -9.91
N ILE A 131 0.87 4.92 -9.85
CA ILE A 131 2.21 5.52 -9.85
C ILE A 131 3.00 5.06 -8.61
N ILE A 132 2.39 5.17 -7.42
CA ILE A 132 3.03 4.76 -6.15
C ILE A 132 3.35 3.26 -6.16
N GLU A 133 2.46 2.42 -6.67
CA GLU A 133 2.66 0.98 -6.76
C GLU A 133 3.81 0.62 -7.72
N ASN A 134 3.88 1.28 -8.87
CA ASN A 134 4.98 1.11 -9.83
C ASN A 134 6.33 1.55 -9.25
N GLU A 135 6.37 2.67 -8.52
CA GLU A 135 7.58 3.10 -7.82
C GLU A 135 8.01 2.08 -6.76
N LYS A 136 7.06 1.56 -5.96
CA LYS A 136 7.33 0.51 -4.98
C LYS A 136 7.91 -0.75 -5.62
N ILE A 137 7.36 -1.20 -6.74
CA ILE A 137 7.89 -2.35 -7.49
C ILE A 137 9.33 -2.07 -7.96
N LYS A 138 9.59 -0.87 -8.47
CA LYS A 138 10.93 -0.46 -8.92
C LYS A 138 11.94 -0.46 -7.78
N TYR A 139 11.59 0.09 -6.61
CA TYR A 139 12.44 0.03 -5.42
C TYR A 139 12.69 -1.39 -4.93
N LEU A 140 11.68 -2.27 -4.96
CA LEU A 140 11.85 -3.67 -4.58
C LEU A 140 12.79 -4.42 -5.54
N GLN A 141 12.71 -4.13 -6.84
CA GLN A 141 13.64 -4.68 -7.84
C GLN A 141 15.07 -4.17 -7.61
N GLU A 142 15.23 -2.89 -7.32
CA GLU A 142 16.52 -2.28 -7.02
C GLU A 142 17.16 -2.88 -5.77
N ILE A 143 16.38 -3.05 -4.69
CA ILE A 143 16.80 -3.77 -3.48
C ILE A 143 17.19 -5.21 -3.78
N SER A 144 16.42 -5.91 -4.62
CA SER A 144 16.74 -7.29 -5.02
C SER A 144 18.04 -7.37 -5.81
N ASN A 145 18.25 -6.44 -6.75
CA ASN A 145 19.49 -6.35 -7.53
C ASN A 145 20.70 -6.00 -6.66
N LEU A 146 20.53 -5.08 -5.71
CA LEU A 146 21.56 -4.76 -4.73
C LEU A 146 21.92 -5.97 -3.86
N LYS A 147 20.92 -6.72 -3.39
CA LYS A 147 21.16 -7.97 -2.64
C LYS A 147 21.92 -8.98 -3.48
N LEU A 148 21.57 -9.17 -4.74
CA LEU A 148 22.29 -10.05 -5.67
C LEU A 148 23.73 -9.58 -5.90
N SER A 149 23.93 -8.29 -6.06
CA SER A 149 25.28 -7.69 -6.24
C SER A 149 26.15 -7.88 -4.99
N VAL A 150 25.58 -7.70 -3.79
CA VAL A 150 26.26 -7.96 -2.51
C VAL A 150 26.63 -9.45 -2.40
N LEU A 151 25.73 -10.36 -2.74
CA LEU A 151 25.98 -11.80 -2.74
C LEU A 151 27.06 -12.19 -3.75
N GLN A 152 27.03 -11.64 -4.97
CA GLN A 152 28.08 -11.84 -5.98
C GLN A 152 29.44 -11.29 -5.51
N SER A 153 29.43 -10.17 -4.78
CA SER A 153 30.63 -9.59 -4.18
C SER A 153 31.18 -10.45 -3.02
N GLN A 154 30.29 -11.06 -2.23
CA GLN A 154 30.67 -12.00 -1.16
C GLN A 154 31.13 -13.36 -1.71
N MET A 155 30.65 -13.76 -2.88
CA MET A 155 31.19 -14.88 -3.64
C MET A 155 32.40 -14.40 -4.43
N ASN A 156 33.52 -14.09 -3.73
CA ASN A 156 34.76 -13.69 -4.39
C ASN A 156 35.12 -14.67 -5.53
N PRO A 157 34.97 -14.29 -6.81
CA PRO A 157 35.23 -15.22 -7.93
C PRO A 157 36.65 -15.80 -7.84
N HIS A 158 37.59 -15.04 -7.32
CA HIS A 158 38.94 -15.45 -7.09
C HIS A 158 39.05 -16.59 -6.08
N PHE A 159 38.22 -16.57 -5.01
CA PHE A 159 38.15 -17.66 -4.05
C PHE A 159 37.66 -18.95 -4.72
N ILE A 160 36.60 -18.87 -5.55
CA ILE A 160 36.06 -20.02 -6.27
C ILE A 160 37.11 -20.61 -7.24
N PHE A 161 37.76 -19.76 -8.03
CA PHE A 161 38.81 -20.19 -8.95
C PHE A 161 40.00 -20.81 -8.21
N ASN A 162 40.42 -20.24 -7.10
CA ASN A 162 41.49 -20.77 -6.28
C ASN A 162 41.13 -22.13 -5.69
N ALA A 163 39.91 -22.27 -5.18
CA ALA A 163 39.43 -23.53 -4.63
C ALA A 163 39.40 -24.64 -5.70
N LEU A 164 38.87 -24.35 -6.89
CA LEU A 164 38.85 -25.30 -8.01
C LEU A 164 40.26 -25.67 -8.48
N ASN A 165 41.19 -24.72 -8.52
CA ASN A 165 42.58 -24.99 -8.89
C ASN A 165 43.28 -25.84 -7.84
N SER A 166 43.02 -25.65 -6.54
CA SER A 166 43.57 -26.48 -5.49
C SER A 166 43.03 -27.92 -5.54
N ILE A 167 41.72 -28.10 -5.79
CA ILE A 167 41.13 -29.43 -6.02
C ILE A 167 41.80 -30.11 -7.22
N LYS A 168 41.94 -29.39 -8.36
CA LYS A 168 42.63 -29.89 -9.53
C LYS A 168 44.07 -30.31 -9.22
N TYR A 169 44.80 -29.50 -8.47
CA TYR A 169 46.18 -29.80 -8.06
C TYR A 169 46.25 -31.12 -7.29
N TYR A 170 45.44 -31.33 -6.25
CA TYR A 170 45.42 -32.57 -5.45
C TYR A 170 45.03 -33.80 -6.29
N ILE A 171 44.14 -33.63 -7.29
CA ILE A 171 43.77 -34.70 -8.25
C ILE A 171 44.97 -35.09 -9.10
N LEU A 172 45.72 -34.10 -9.61
CA LEU A 172 46.89 -34.33 -10.48
C LEU A 172 48.05 -34.98 -9.70
N GLU A 173 48.23 -34.63 -8.42
CA GLU A 173 49.20 -35.25 -7.52
C GLU A 173 48.76 -36.63 -6.98
N SER A 174 47.61 -37.15 -7.46
CA SER A 174 47.00 -38.39 -6.99
C SER A 174 46.71 -38.44 -5.47
N ASP A 175 46.61 -37.26 -4.83
CA ASP A 175 46.23 -37.09 -3.45
C ASP A 175 44.72 -37.02 -3.28
N THR A 176 44.07 -38.16 -3.47
CA THR A 176 42.61 -38.29 -3.50
C THR A 176 41.99 -37.87 -2.14
N GLN A 177 42.70 -38.13 -1.03
CA GLN A 177 42.20 -37.82 0.31
C GLN A 177 42.03 -36.31 0.49
N ASN A 178 43.07 -35.53 0.20
CA ASN A 178 43.01 -34.05 0.29
C ASN A 178 42.08 -33.47 -0.74
N ALA A 179 41.98 -34.03 -1.95
CA ALA A 179 41.01 -33.60 -2.95
C ALA A 179 39.55 -33.71 -2.48
N VAL A 180 39.19 -34.86 -1.83
CA VAL A 180 37.86 -35.15 -1.29
C VAL A 180 37.56 -34.24 -0.09
N ASP A 181 38.53 -34.07 0.84
CA ASP A 181 38.37 -33.18 2.00
C ASP A 181 38.16 -31.74 1.56
N TYR A 182 38.96 -31.27 0.61
CA TYR A 182 38.83 -29.92 0.04
C TYR A 182 37.47 -29.71 -0.61
N LEU A 183 37.04 -30.66 -1.47
CA LEU A 183 35.73 -30.57 -2.15
C LEU A 183 34.57 -30.57 -1.15
N THR A 184 34.69 -31.37 -0.07
CA THR A 184 33.68 -31.42 0.99
C THR A 184 33.57 -30.08 1.72
N LYS A 185 34.70 -29.51 2.14
CA LYS A 185 34.76 -28.21 2.81
C LYS A 185 34.25 -27.09 1.88
N PHE A 186 34.67 -27.12 0.61
CA PHE A 186 34.20 -26.14 -0.42
C PHE A 186 32.69 -26.23 -0.62
N SER A 187 32.14 -27.43 -0.76
CA SER A 187 30.71 -27.65 -0.90
C SER A 187 29.92 -27.13 0.32
N LYS A 188 30.46 -27.31 1.53
CA LYS A 188 29.87 -26.83 2.77
C LYS A 188 29.84 -25.30 2.83
N ILE A 189 30.95 -24.63 2.47
CA ILE A 189 30.98 -23.15 2.50
C ILE A 189 30.05 -22.54 1.45
N ILE A 190 29.98 -23.10 0.23
CA ILE A 190 29.03 -22.64 -0.79
C ILE A 190 27.59 -22.76 -0.31
N ARG A 191 27.24 -23.86 0.34
CA ARG A 191 25.92 -24.05 0.95
C ARG A 191 25.63 -22.99 2.04
N THR A 192 26.62 -22.71 2.90
CA THR A 192 26.51 -21.68 3.95
C THR A 192 26.28 -20.29 3.34
N ILE A 193 27.01 -19.93 2.27
CA ILE A 193 26.82 -18.67 1.54
C ILE A 193 25.41 -18.57 0.97
N LEU A 194 24.89 -19.65 0.38
CA LEU A 194 23.54 -19.69 -0.16
C LEU A 194 22.46 -19.58 0.94
N LEU A 195 22.68 -20.15 2.11
CA LEU A 195 21.79 -19.98 3.26
C LEU A 195 21.85 -18.56 3.82
N ALA A 196 23.04 -17.98 3.93
CA ALA A 196 23.26 -16.61 4.38
C ALA A 196 22.48 -15.59 3.53
N SER A 197 22.30 -15.89 2.23
CA SER A 197 21.52 -15.02 1.33
C SER A 197 20.03 -14.93 1.66
N LYS A 198 19.50 -15.93 2.36
CA LYS A 198 18.07 -16.03 2.71
C LYS A 198 17.78 -15.60 4.14
N GLU A 199 18.78 -15.65 5.01
CA GLU A 199 18.65 -15.33 6.41
C GLU A 199 18.88 -13.84 6.67
N LYS A 200 18.20 -13.31 7.65
CA LYS A 200 18.38 -11.92 8.09
C LYS A 200 19.52 -11.78 9.11
N GLU A 201 19.74 -12.82 9.87
CA GLU A 201 20.66 -12.84 11.01
C GLU A 201 21.33 -14.22 11.12
N PHE A 202 22.62 -14.22 11.46
CA PHE A 202 23.36 -15.39 11.89
C PHE A 202 23.68 -15.26 13.37
N THR A 203 23.76 -16.40 14.07
CA THR A 203 24.35 -16.43 15.41
C THR A 203 25.88 -16.25 15.29
N LEU A 204 26.51 -15.75 16.35
CA LEU A 204 27.97 -15.65 16.38
C LEU A 204 28.63 -17.03 16.22
N SER A 205 27.98 -18.07 16.73
CA SER A 205 28.38 -19.46 16.52
C SER A 205 28.47 -19.81 15.03
N GLN A 206 27.44 -19.45 14.23
CA GLN A 206 27.42 -19.71 12.80
C GLN A 206 28.47 -18.86 12.05
N GLU A 207 28.69 -17.61 12.45
CA GLU A 207 29.77 -16.77 11.91
C GLU A 207 31.14 -17.42 12.18
N LEU A 208 31.45 -17.77 13.43
CA LEU A 208 32.72 -18.35 13.78
C LEU A 208 32.99 -19.70 13.11
N GLN A 209 31.95 -20.55 12.97
CA GLN A 209 32.07 -21.82 12.21
C GLN A 209 32.34 -21.56 10.72
N THR A 210 31.71 -20.50 10.14
CA THR A 210 31.95 -20.12 8.75
C THR A 210 33.37 -19.60 8.56
N LEU A 211 33.87 -18.79 9.49
CA LEU A 211 35.26 -18.32 9.48
C LEU A 211 36.27 -19.47 9.58
N GLN A 212 36.03 -20.42 10.47
CA GLN A 212 36.91 -21.61 10.61
C GLN A 212 36.98 -22.37 9.29
N LEU A 213 35.81 -22.64 8.69
CA LEU A 213 35.72 -23.35 7.40
C LEU A 213 36.40 -22.58 6.26
N TYR A 214 36.25 -21.23 6.21
CA TYR A 214 36.93 -20.41 5.25
C TYR A 214 38.45 -20.46 5.39
N VAL A 215 38.95 -20.33 6.63
CA VAL A 215 40.39 -20.38 6.91
C VAL A 215 40.94 -21.76 6.62
N ASP A 216 40.21 -22.83 6.94
CA ASP A 216 40.64 -24.21 6.65
C ASP A 216 40.83 -24.41 5.12
N ILE A 217 39.95 -23.87 4.29
CA ILE A 217 40.04 -23.94 2.83
C ILE A 217 41.26 -23.13 2.35
N GLU A 218 41.42 -21.92 2.82
CA GLU A 218 42.57 -21.08 2.45
C GLU A 218 43.89 -21.66 2.97
N ASN A 219 43.90 -22.26 4.16
CA ASN A 219 45.09 -22.84 4.75
C ASN A 219 45.65 -24.02 3.94
N LEU A 220 44.80 -24.83 3.31
CA LEU A 220 45.22 -25.84 2.36
C LEU A 220 46.01 -25.26 1.18
N ARG A 221 45.66 -24.08 0.72
CA ARG A 221 46.39 -23.33 -0.32
C ARG A 221 47.75 -22.81 0.14
N PHE A 222 47.88 -22.50 1.42
CA PHE A 222 49.14 -22.09 2.06
C PHE A 222 49.92 -23.22 2.63
N HIS A 223 49.67 -24.48 2.24
CA HIS A 223 50.31 -25.67 2.74
C HIS A 223 50.28 -25.80 4.28
N ASN A 224 49.14 -25.44 4.87
CA ASN A 224 48.88 -25.52 6.31
C ASN A 224 49.81 -24.64 7.19
N HIS A 225 50.26 -23.49 6.68
CA HIS A 225 51.12 -22.58 7.40
C HIS A 225 50.37 -21.47 8.15
N ILE A 226 49.03 -21.39 8.07
CA ILE A 226 48.24 -20.38 8.81
C ILE A 226 47.82 -20.95 10.16
N GLN A 227 48.32 -20.37 11.23
CA GLN A 227 47.87 -20.66 12.60
C GLN A 227 46.65 -19.80 12.90
N PHE A 228 45.47 -20.44 12.91
CA PHE A 228 44.20 -19.76 13.20
C PHE A 228 43.68 -20.22 14.57
N SER A 229 43.26 -19.24 15.39
CA SER A 229 42.70 -19.52 16.73
C SER A 229 41.42 -18.69 16.96
N ILE A 230 40.44 -19.33 17.59
CA ILE A 230 39.22 -18.70 18.08
C ILE A 230 39.16 -18.89 19.59
N ASN A 231 39.16 -17.77 20.33
CA ASN A 231 39.08 -17.75 21.77
C ASN A 231 37.80 -17.06 22.21
N ILE A 232 36.97 -17.75 22.97
CA ILE A 232 35.65 -17.23 23.41
C ILE A 232 35.69 -17.22 24.94
N ALA A 233 35.36 -16.05 25.52
CA ALA A 233 35.24 -15.94 26.97
C ALA A 233 34.07 -16.79 27.48
N PRO A 234 34.21 -17.53 28.60
CA PRO A 234 33.24 -18.51 29.09
C PRO A 234 31.84 -17.90 29.37
N GLU A 235 31.79 -16.63 29.67
CA GLU A 235 30.56 -15.92 29.97
C GLU A 235 29.69 -15.57 28.75
N ILE A 236 30.17 -15.86 27.53
CA ILE A 236 29.49 -15.53 26.28
C ILE A 236 28.79 -16.75 25.71
N ASP A 237 27.47 -16.62 25.56
CA ASP A 237 26.70 -17.57 24.79
C ASP A 237 26.64 -17.12 23.32
N VAL A 238 27.47 -17.76 22.49
CA VAL A 238 27.63 -17.45 21.06
C VAL A 238 26.38 -17.75 20.22
N ASP A 239 25.44 -18.56 20.71
CA ASP A 239 24.20 -18.88 20.02
C ASP A 239 23.11 -17.83 20.21
N ILE A 240 23.28 -16.96 21.21
CA ILE A 240 22.37 -15.85 21.47
C ILE A 240 22.80 -14.57 20.71
N VAL A 241 24.10 -14.32 20.57
CA VAL A 241 24.63 -13.14 19.89
C VAL A 241 24.35 -13.22 18.40
N LYS A 242 23.65 -12.23 17.85
CA LYS A 242 23.26 -12.22 16.45
C LYS A 242 23.93 -11.08 15.67
N LEU A 243 24.28 -11.38 14.44
CA LEU A 243 24.98 -10.51 13.51
C LEU A 243 24.35 -10.61 12.10
N PRO A 244 24.56 -9.61 11.23
CA PRO A 244 24.31 -9.81 9.81
C PRO A 244 25.12 -10.99 9.27
N PRO A 245 24.55 -11.81 8.39
CA PRO A 245 25.26 -13.00 7.88
C PRO A 245 26.54 -12.64 7.16
N MET A 246 27.61 -13.40 7.45
CA MET A 246 28.92 -13.30 6.81
C MET A 246 29.61 -11.93 6.97
N VAL A 247 29.27 -11.21 8.02
CA VAL A 247 29.80 -9.85 8.25
C VAL A 247 31.26 -9.85 8.74
N LEU A 248 31.69 -10.93 9.39
CA LEU A 248 33.08 -11.07 9.87
C LEU A 248 34.03 -11.58 8.79
N GLN A 249 33.55 -12.31 7.79
CA GLN A 249 34.36 -12.92 6.74
C GLN A 249 35.26 -11.93 5.99
N PRO A 250 34.82 -10.73 5.54
CA PRO A 250 35.68 -9.79 4.82
C PRO A 250 36.91 -9.33 5.61
N PHE A 251 36.83 -9.32 6.93
CA PHE A 251 37.96 -8.95 7.78
C PHE A 251 39.00 -10.08 7.85
N ILE A 252 38.57 -11.35 7.93
CA ILE A 252 39.45 -12.51 7.85
C ILE A 252 40.07 -12.63 6.47
N GLU A 253 39.29 -12.41 5.39
CA GLU A 253 39.80 -12.40 4.02
C GLU A 253 40.93 -11.38 3.84
N ASN A 254 40.75 -10.17 4.37
CA ASN A 254 41.80 -9.16 4.34
C ASN A 254 43.03 -9.55 5.17
N ALA A 255 42.83 -10.13 6.33
CA ALA A 255 43.94 -10.63 7.16
C ALA A 255 44.78 -11.67 6.41
N ILE A 256 44.14 -12.61 5.69
CA ILE A 256 44.84 -13.65 4.92
C ILE A 256 45.53 -13.03 3.69
N ILE A 257 44.80 -12.30 2.86
CA ILE A 257 45.31 -11.85 1.55
C ILE A 257 46.28 -10.68 1.69
N HIS A 258 46.03 -9.75 2.59
CA HIS A 258 46.78 -8.49 2.72
C HIS A 258 47.66 -8.42 3.97
N GLY A 259 47.26 -9.14 5.01
CA GLY A 259 48.01 -9.22 6.26
C GLY A 259 49.15 -10.25 6.16
N VAL A 260 48.81 -11.53 6.29
CA VAL A 260 49.79 -12.57 6.51
C VAL A 260 50.34 -13.25 5.25
N ALA A 261 49.85 -12.94 4.04
CA ALA A 261 50.26 -13.62 2.82
C ALA A 261 51.78 -13.68 2.61
N THR A 262 52.50 -12.62 3.02
CA THR A 262 53.95 -12.43 2.79
C THR A 262 54.81 -12.66 4.02
N VAL A 263 54.22 -13.10 5.13
CA VAL A 263 54.90 -13.41 6.39
C VAL A 263 55.13 -14.88 6.49
N ASP A 264 56.26 -15.35 7.04
CA ASP A 264 56.58 -16.76 7.19
C ASP A 264 55.73 -17.42 8.29
N ASP A 265 55.69 -16.81 9.47
CA ASP A 265 54.86 -17.28 10.61
C ASP A 265 53.49 -16.57 10.57
N LYS A 266 52.50 -17.21 9.94
CA LYS A 266 51.19 -16.63 9.68
C LYS A 266 50.23 -16.91 10.84
N LYS A 267 49.89 -15.87 11.60
CA LYS A 267 49.00 -15.99 12.78
C LYS A 267 47.79 -15.09 12.61
N ILE A 268 46.60 -15.67 12.78
CA ILE A 268 45.32 -14.92 12.80
C ILE A 268 44.55 -15.42 14.03
N SER A 269 44.07 -14.52 14.84
CA SER A 269 43.25 -14.84 16.02
C SER A 269 41.93 -14.04 16.03
N VAL A 270 40.89 -14.74 16.44
CA VAL A 270 39.59 -14.16 16.75
C VAL A 270 39.32 -14.31 18.23
N ASN A 271 39.21 -13.22 18.96
CA ASN A 271 38.92 -13.27 20.40
C ASN A 271 37.57 -12.59 20.65
N VAL A 272 36.71 -13.27 21.40
CA VAL A 272 35.38 -12.78 21.80
C VAL A 272 35.38 -12.63 23.31
N SER A 273 35.16 -11.40 23.80
CA SER A 273 35.20 -11.05 25.21
C SER A 273 34.05 -10.11 25.58
N VAL A 274 33.78 -9.93 26.86
CA VAL A 274 32.85 -8.92 27.39
C VAL A 274 33.66 -7.79 27.99
N LYS A 275 33.38 -6.55 27.53
CA LYS A 275 33.99 -5.33 28.09
C LYS A 275 32.97 -4.23 28.17
N ASP A 276 32.92 -3.49 29.27
CA ASP A 276 32.05 -2.32 29.47
C ASP A 276 30.58 -2.56 29.03
N GLN A 277 30.03 -3.71 29.38
CA GLN A 277 28.68 -4.15 28.99
C GLN A 277 28.48 -4.33 27.47
N ALA A 278 29.53 -4.52 26.71
CA ALA A 278 29.49 -4.83 25.29
C ALA A 278 30.16 -6.18 25.02
N VAL A 279 29.74 -6.87 23.98
CA VAL A 279 30.46 -8.00 23.42
C VAL A 279 31.49 -7.47 22.45
N GLU A 280 32.77 -7.66 22.74
CA GLU A 280 33.88 -7.30 21.86
C GLU A 280 34.33 -8.48 21.04
N ILE A 281 34.33 -8.37 19.73
CA ILE A 281 34.92 -9.33 18.80
C ILE A 281 36.17 -8.67 18.23
N SER A 282 37.34 -9.22 18.53
CA SER A 282 38.60 -8.73 17.98
C SER A 282 39.18 -9.73 16.99
N ILE A 283 39.54 -9.27 15.80
CA ILE A 283 40.24 -10.04 14.77
C ILE A 283 41.63 -9.44 14.66
N SER A 284 42.65 -10.23 14.89
CA SER A 284 44.05 -9.77 14.83
C SER A 284 44.88 -10.66 13.93
N ASP A 285 45.73 -10.05 13.12
CA ASP A 285 46.75 -10.70 12.31
C ASP A 285 48.13 -10.18 12.69
N ASN A 286 49.17 -10.98 12.43
CA ASN A 286 50.58 -10.59 12.59
C ASN A 286 51.23 -10.24 11.24
N GLY A 287 50.45 -9.66 10.35
CA GLY A 287 50.90 -9.30 8.99
C GLY A 287 51.70 -8.03 8.91
N ILE A 288 51.84 -7.47 7.69
CA ILE A 288 52.64 -6.29 7.38
C ILE A 288 52.01 -4.96 7.80
N GLY A 289 50.82 -4.98 8.39
CA GLY A 289 50.04 -3.76 8.72
C GLY A 289 49.44 -3.07 7.53
N ARG A 290 48.45 -2.18 7.80
CA ARG A 290 47.67 -1.48 6.75
C ARG A 290 48.47 -0.46 5.96
N GLU A 291 49.42 0.23 6.60
CA GLU A 291 50.23 1.28 5.96
C GLU A 291 51.12 0.66 4.86
N GLU A 292 51.85 -0.43 5.18
CA GLU A 292 52.71 -1.10 4.23
C GLU A 292 51.91 -1.82 3.14
N ALA A 293 50.78 -2.45 3.49
CA ALA A 293 49.83 -3.03 2.53
C ALA A 293 49.31 -1.96 1.55
N GLY A 294 49.03 -0.75 2.03
CA GLY A 294 48.61 0.39 1.22
C GLY A 294 49.67 0.87 0.23
N LYS A 295 50.95 0.94 0.66
CA LYS A 295 52.09 1.29 -0.21
C LYS A 295 52.23 0.25 -1.34
N ARG A 296 52.13 -1.02 -1.05
CA ARG A 296 52.18 -2.10 -2.07
C ARG A 296 51.03 -2.04 -3.08
N LYS A 297 49.80 -1.72 -2.62
CA LYS A 297 48.65 -1.50 -3.52
C LYS A 297 48.80 -0.32 -4.45
N SER A 298 49.49 0.74 -4.06
CA SER A 298 49.72 1.93 -4.89
C SER A 298 50.69 1.66 -6.05
N ILE A 299 51.60 0.70 -5.91
CA ILE A 299 52.55 0.26 -6.94
C ILE A 299 51.89 -0.62 -8.00
N ILE A 300 50.95 -1.46 -7.59
CA ILE A 300 50.13 -2.29 -8.48
C ILE A 300 48.88 -1.46 -8.86
N LYS A 301 48.84 -0.95 -10.08
CA LYS A 301 47.82 -0.03 -10.66
C LYS A 301 46.33 -0.46 -10.54
N ASN A 302 45.97 -1.37 -9.67
CA ASN A 302 44.59 -1.78 -9.41
C ASN A 302 44.08 -1.20 -8.07
N LYS A 303 43.45 -0.03 -8.18
CA LYS A 303 42.69 0.67 -7.12
C LYS A 303 41.41 -0.12 -6.77
N THR A 304 41.47 -1.35 -6.39
CA THR A 304 40.37 -1.99 -5.69
C THR A 304 40.55 -1.72 -4.19
N LYS A 305 39.96 -0.63 -3.71
CA LYS A 305 39.61 -0.51 -2.29
C LYS A 305 38.95 -1.84 -1.89
N SER A 306 39.22 -2.32 -0.66
CA SER A 306 38.60 -3.53 -0.16
C SER A 306 37.10 -3.29 0.05
N LEU A 307 36.35 -3.38 -1.06
CA LEU A 307 34.91 -3.17 -1.11
C LEU A 307 34.18 -4.00 -0.07
N GLY A 308 34.71 -5.20 0.23
CA GLY A 308 34.12 -6.13 1.19
C GLY A 308 34.07 -5.59 2.61
N THR A 309 35.15 -4.95 3.11
CA THR A 309 35.15 -4.40 4.49
C THR A 309 34.31 -3.11 4.61
N GLU A 310 34.21 -2.32 3.55
CA GLU A 310 33.30 -1.17 3.51
C GLU A 310 31.84 -1.66 3.57
N ILE A 311 31.48 -2.67 2.78
CA ILE A 311 30.15 -3.29 2.81
C ILE A 311 29.86 -3.88 4.20
N ALA A 312 30.79 -4.62 4.80
CA ALA A 312 30.63 -5.19 6.14
C ALA A 312 30.41 -4.11 7.22
N ALA A 313 31.15 -3.01 7.13
CA ALA A 313 30.96 -1.86 8.02
C ALA A 313 29.58 -1.21 7.86
N GLU A 314 29.12 -1.09 6.63
CA GLU A 314 27.77 -0.56 6.34
C GLU A 314 26.65 -1.53 6.78
N MET A 315 26.84 -2.82 6.60
CA MET A 315 25.92 -3.84 7.12
C MET A 315 25.79 -3.79 8.65
N LEU A 316 26.91 -3.66 9.38
CA LEU A 316 26.91 -3.49 10.83
C LEU A 316 26.20 -2.18 11.22
N LYS A 317 26.51 -1.08 10.54
CA LYS A 317 25.89 0.23 10.78
C LYS A 317 24.37 0.15 10.64
N ASN A 318 23.89 -0.43 9.55
CA ASN A 318 22.47 -0.54 9.26
C ASN A 318 21.77 -1.51 10.22
N TYR A 319 22.42 -2.63 10.57
CA TYR A 319 21.88 -3.63 11.48
C TYR A 319 21.70 -3.07 12.90
N PHE A 320 22.65 -2.27 13.39
CA PHE A 320 22.61 -1.64 14.71
C PHE A 320 21.95 -0.23 14.69
N ASN A 321 21.37 0.23 13.55
CA ASN A 321 20.81 1.56 13.38
C ASN A 321 21.73 2.69 13.82
N ASN A 322 23.03 2.51 13.63
CA ASN A 322 24.09 3.43 14.08
C ASN A 322 24.15 3.65 15.61
N GLU A 323 23.46 2.81 16.39
CA GLU A 323 23.39 2.94 17.85
C GLU A 323 24.20 1.85 18.56
N GLY A 324 25.12 2.30 19.41
CA GLY A 324 25.79 1.44 20.40
C GLY A 324 26.79 0.43 19.82
N TYR A 325 27.09 0.40 18.51
CA TYR A 325 28.15 -0.40 17.95
C TYR A 325 29.39 0.47 17.67
N LYS A 326 30.58 -0.14 17.77
CA LYS A 326 31.83 0.50 17.38
C LYS A 326 32.65 -0.44 16.52
N LEU A 327 33.22 0.08 15.44
CA LEU A 327 34.16 -0.62 14.58
C LEU A 327 35.46 0.20 14.56
N GLN A 328 36.56 -0.40 15.00
CA GLN A 328 37.85 0.28 15.08
C GLN A 328 38.93 -0.57 14.42
N TYR A 329 39.84 0.08 13.72
CA TYR A 329 41.03 -0.50 13.14
C TYR A 329 42.25 0.02 13.91
N ILE A 330 43.04 -0.91 14.43
CA ILE A 330 44.22 -0.64 15.26
C ILE A 330 45.41 -1.27 14.54
N ASP A 331 46.36 -0.45 14.16
CA ASP A 331 47.63 -0.95 13.62
C ASP A 331 48.55 -1.33 14.78
N LEU A 332 49.13 -2.52 14.68
CA LEU A 332 50.03 -3.07 15.68
C LEU A 332 51.47 -2.76 15.30
N TYR A 333 52.25 -2.31 16.27
CA TYR A 333 53.67 -1.95 16.09
C TYR A 333 54.52 -2.63 17.15
N GLU A 334 55.73 -3.00 16.75
CA GLU A 334 56.81 -3.43 17.66
C GLU A 334 58.10 -2.70 17.24
N ASN A 335 58.66 -1.90 18.15
CA ASN A 335 59.82 -1.03 17.84
C ASN A 335 59.64 -0.16 16.57
N ASP A 336 58.46 0.49 16.46
CA ASP A 336 58.08 1.35 15.30
C ASP A 336 57.95 0.59 13.96
N ILE A 337 58.02 -0.74 13.98
CA ILE A 337 57.80 -1.58 12.80
C ILE A 337 56.34 -2.09 12.84
N PRO A 338 55.57 -1.94 11.75
CA PRO A 338 54.23 -2.53 11.71
C PRO A 338 54.29 -4.05 11.81
N THR A 339 53.57 -4.62 12.77
CA THR A 339 53.57 -6.08 13.06
C THR A 339 52.22 -6.70 12.92
N GLY A 340 51.24 -5.99 12.32
CA GLY A 340 49.94 -6.52 12.07
C GLY A 340 48.79 -5.53 12.19
N THR A 341 47.58 -6.04 12.09
CA THR A 341 46.36 -5.26 12.25
C THR A 341 45.41 -5.94 13.24
N LYS A 342 44.77 -5.14 14.09
CA LYS A 342 43.68 -5.57 14.95
C LYS A 342 42.41 -4.81 14.60
N ILE A 343 41.34 -5.53 14.35
CA ILE A 343 40.02 -4.99 14.12
C ILE A 343 39.19 -5.28 15.35
N LEU A 344 38.52 -4.26 15.88
CA LEU A 344 37.68 -4.36 17.07
C LEU A 344 36.24 -4.00 16.72
N ILE A 345 35.34 -4.94 16.93
CA ILE A 345 33.89 -4.79 16.75
C ILE A 345 33.25 -4.91 18.12
N SER A 346 32.65 -3.82 18.60
CA SER A 346 31.97 -3.78 19.90
C SER A 346 30.45 -3.73 19.69
N ILE A 347 29.73 -4.66 20.29
CA ILE A 347 28.27 -4.87 20.15
C ILE A 347 27.62 -4.63 21.50
N PRO A 348 26.57 -3.78 21.62
CA PRO A 348 25.95 -3.47 22.90
C PRO A 348 25.23 -4.69 23.51
N LYS A 349 25.46 -4.91 24.81
CA LYS A 349 24.88 -6.04 25.56
C LYS A 349 23.34 -5.98 25.67
N THR A 350 22.75 -4.83 25.50
CA THR A 350 21.29 -4.64 25.53
C THR A 350 20.56 -5.47 24.48
N ARG A 351 21.16 -5.70 23.31
CA ARG A 351 20.60 -6.57 22.27
C ARG A 351 20.76 -8.06 22.59
N TYR A 352 21.78 -8.40 23.32
CA TYR A 352 22.09 -9.75 23.81
C TYR A 352 21.06 -10.23 24.85
N LEU A 353 20.59 -9.34 25.73
CA LEU A 353 19.58 -9.67 26.75
C LEU A 353 18.13 -9.65 26.22
N ARG A 354 17.85 -8.91 25.17
CA ARG A 354 16.50 -8.80 24.61
C ARG A 354 15.97 -10.11 24.02
N ASN A 355 16.85 -10.97 23.51
CA ASN A 355 16.46 -12.26 22.93
C ASN A 355 16.37 -13.40 23.96
N LYS A 356 16.72 -13.17 25.24
CA LYS A 356 16.62 -14.19 26.31
C LYS A 356 15.19 -14.38 26.82
N TYR A 357 14.26 -13.44 26.46
CA TYR A 357 12.87 -13.41 26.94
C TYR A 357 11.84 -13.22 25.79
N ALA A 358 12.21 -13.40 24.53
CA ALA A 358 11.30 -13.36 23.38
C ALA A 358 10.94 -14.76 22.87
#